data_56f2facb4146b4388a01589b3eac5627
#
_entry.id   56f2facb4146b4388a01589b3eac5627
#
_cell.length_a   1.000
_cell.length_b   1.000
_cell.length_c   1.000
_cell.angle_alpha   90.00
_cell.angle_beta   90.00
_cell.angle_gamma   90.00
#
_symmetry.space_group_name_H-M   'P 1'
#
loop_
_entity.id
_entity.type
_entity.pdbx_description
1 polymer ?
#
loop_
_entity_poly.entity_id
_entity_poly.type
_entity_poly.pdbx_seq_one_letter_code
_entity_poly.pdbx_strand_id
1 'polypeptide(L)'
;LKVPALAVGRTQALPYCVHQSVAPRTNPSDLPHYVESPWAIYATAIYRLHPEAYDEEVAEFLENDRHGDPFGFDMMRYTRTAHESKELNLLRDPAVIISASGMAEAGRILHHLKHNIEDPRTTILIVGWQAPDTLGRRLVEGQSTVKIFGETYNLRAEVAVINGFSAHADRPELLEWAGYMDPQPSHTFIVHGEEKASFALADGLRRTYGFNDVVV
;
A
#
# COMPACT_ATOMS: atom_id res chain seq x y z
N LEU A 1 12.31 -7.54 4.66
CA LEU A 1 10.99 -6.93 4.68
C LEU A 1 10.24 -7.24 3.40
N LYS A 2 8.98 -7.68 3.47
CA LYS A 2 8.10 -7.92 2.31
C LYS A 2 6.92 -6.97 2.40
N VAL A 3 6.63 -6.23 1.32
CA VAL A 3 5.59 -5.19 1.30
C VAL A 3 4.61 -5.48 0.17
N PRO A 4 3.45 -6.08 0.46
CA PRO A 4 2.34 -6.16 -0.49
C PRO A 4 1.84 -4.75 -0.84
N ALA A 5 1.91 -4.36 -2.11
CA ALA A 5 1.50 -3.03 -2.54
C ALA A 5 0.72 -3.05 -3.85
N LEU A 6 -0.21 -2.11 -4.04
CA LEU A 6 -0.85 -1.88 -5.32
C LEU A 6 0.17 -1.37 -6.34
N ALA A 7 0.06 -1.82 -7.58
CA ALA A 7 1.01 -1.45 -8.65
C ALA A 7 1.01 0.05 -8.97
N VAL A 8 -0.13 0.72 -8.76
CA VAL A 8 -0.31 2.17 -8.98
C VAL A 8 -0.60 2.86 -7.66
N GLY A 9 -0.02 4.01 -7.43
CA GLY A 9 -0.13 4.84 -6.24
C GLY A 9 0.80 4.37 -5.12
N ARG A 10 0.46 3.32 -4.39
CA ARG A 10 1.25 2.87 -3.22
C ARG A 10 2.68 2.43 -3.56
N THR A 11 2.87 1.76 -4.70
CA THR A 11 4.22 1.37 -5.14
C THR A 11 5.07 2.59 -5.56
N GLN A 12 4.50 3.73 -5.82
CA GLN A 12 5.21 4.99 -6.06
C GLN A 12 5.42 5.76 -4.75
N ALA A 13 4.39 5.83 -3.90
CA ALA A 13 4.48 6.55 -2.62
C ALA A 13 5.52 5.92 -1.66
N LEU A 14 5.62 4.60 -1.60
CA LEU A 14 6.58 3.92 -0.72
C LEU A 14 8.05 4.26 -1.05
N PRO A 15 8.55 4.12 -2.30
CA PRO A 15 9.89 4.57 -2.68
C PRO A 15 10.16 6.03 -2.38
N TYR A 16 9.19 6.92 -2.62
CA TYR A 16 9.30 8.33 -2.30
C TYR A 16 9.53 8.56 -0.80
N CYS A 17 8.70 8.01 0.07
CA CYS A 17 8.86 8.12 1.52
C CYS A 17 10.18 7.50 2.01
N VAL A 18 10.60 6.39 1.42
CA VAL A 18 11.90 5.78 1.73
C VAL A 18 13.03 6.71 1.29
N HIS A 19 12.95 7.29 0.10
CA HIS A 19 13.95 8.21 -0.42
C HIS A 19 14.11 9.43 0.50
N GLN A 20 13.01 10.04 0.92
CA GLN A 20 13.02 11.10 1.92
C GLN A 20 13.70 10.68 3.25
N SER A 21 13.52 9.44 3.69
CA SER A 21 14.08 8.92 4.94
C SER A 21 15.59 8.58 4.85
N VAL A 22 16.12 8.36 3.66
CA VAL A 22 17.56 8.09 3.45
C VAL A 22 18.39 9.35 3.61
N ALA A 23 17.89 10.51 3.15
CA ALA A 23 18.59 11.79 3.22
C ALA A 23 19.00 12.18 4.65
N PRO A 24 18.13 12.09 5.70
CA PRO A 24 18.50 12.33 7.09
C PRO A 24 19.19 11.15 7.79
N ARG A 25 19.54 10.08 7.09
CA ARG A 25 20.16 8.84 7.63
C ARG A 25 19.30 8.10 8.66
N THR A 26 17.99 8.23 8.60
CA THR A 26 17.06 7.47 9.45
C THR A 26 16.86 6.02 8.95
N ASN A 27 17.20 5.77 7.68
CA ASN A 27 17.21 4.45 7.06
C ASN A 27 18.65 4.00 6.78
N PRO A 28 19.02 2.71 6.93
CA PRO A 28 20.33 2.22 6.53
C PRO A 28 20.62 2.55 5.07
N SER A 29 21.71 3.28 4.82
CA SER A 29 22.08 3.77 3.48
C SER A 29 22.45 2.64 2.49
N ASP A 30 22.68 1.45 2.99
CA ASP A 30 23.13 0.26 2.27
C ASP A 30 22.04 -0.83 2.15
N LEU A 31 20.80 -0.55 2.61
CA LEU A 31 19.69 -1.49 2.52
C LEU A 31 19.09 -1.49 1.09
N PRO A 32 19.19 -2.59 0.32
CA PRO A 32 18.64 -2.65 -1.01
C PRO A 32 17.11 -2.74 -0.99
N HIS A 33 16.48 -1.97 -1.90
CA HIS A 33 15.05 -1.93 -2.10
C HIS A 33 14.71 -2.41 -3.51
N TYR A 34 13.80 -3.36 -3.60
CA TYR A 34 13.36 -3.94 -4.87
C TYR A 34 11.89 -3.64 -5.12
N VAL A 35 11.60 -2.97 -6.21
CA VAL A 35 10.23 -2.81 -6.73
C VAL A 35 9.99 -3.88 -7.78
N GLU A 36 9.02 -4.73 -7.52
CA GLU A 36 8.83 -5.96 -8.25
C GLU A 36 7.38 -6.12 -8.74
N SER A 37 7.09 -5.53 -9.87
CA SER A 37 5.87 -5.72 -10.64
C SER A 37 6.03 -5.06 -12.00
N PRO A 38 5.82 -5.76 -13.11
CA PRO A 38 5.85 -5.13 -14.44
C PRO A 38 4.91 -3.92 -14.53
N TRP A 39 3.69 -4.03 -14.02
CA TRP A 39 2.72 -2.93 -13.99
C TRP A 39 3.17 -1.75 -13.15
N ALA A 40 3.78 -2.00 -12.00
CA ALA A 40 4.33 -0.94 -11.16
C ALA A 40 5.47 -0.21 -11.86
N ILE A 41 6.34 -0.93 -12.55
CA ILE A 41 7.45 -0.35 -13.31
C ILE A 41 6.92 0.54 -14.45
N TYR A 42 5.93 0.08 -15.21
CA TYR A 42 5.31 0.89 -16.25
C TYR A 42 4.58 2.12 -15.68
N ALA A 43 3.82 1.95 -14.60
CA ALA A 43 3.18 3.08 -13.92
C ALA A 43 4.21 4.10 -13.46
N THR A 44 5.30 3.67 -12.80
CA THR A 44 6.36 4.57 -12.35
C THR A 44 7.02 5.31 -13.51
N ALA A 45 7.21 4.66 -14.67
CA ALA A 45 7.72 5.32 -15.86
C ALA A 45 6.77 6.43 -16.36
N ILE A 46 5.44 6.21 -16.27
CA ILE A 46 4.45 7.23 -16.62
C ILE A 46 4.49 8.39 -15.62
N TYR A 47 4.55 8.11 -14.31
CA TYR A 47 4.70 9.17 -13.30
C TYR A 47 5.90 10.08 -13.59
N ARG A 48 7.05 9.51 -13.95
CA ARG A 48 8.26 10.26 -14.32
C ARG A 48 8.11 11.16 -15.55
N LEU A 49 7.21 10.79 -16.47
CA LEU A 49 6.93 11.58 -17.68
C LEU A 49 5.99 12.75 -17.43
N HIS A 50 5.34 12.80 -16.26
CA HIS A 50 4.32 13.80 -15.92
C HIS A 50 4.63 14.54 -14.62
N PRO A 51 5.79 15.23 -14.53
CA PRO A 51 6.15 15.99 -13.32
C PRO A 51 5.17 17.14 -13.03
N GLU A 52 4.43 17.60 -14.03
CA GLU A 52 3.36 18.61 -13.89
C GLU A 52 2.18 18.14 -13.02
N ALA A 53 2.08 16.84 -12.76
CA ALA A 53 1.06 16.26 -11.89
C ALA A 53 1.55 16.04 -10.45
N TYR A 54 2.79 16.39 -10.13
CA TYR A 54 3.31 16.32 -8.77
C TYR A 54 2.73 17.47 -7.93
N ASP A 55 2.53 17.20 -6.65
CA ASP A 55 2.19 18.22 -5.68
C ASP A 55 3.41 19.10 -5.34
N GLU A 56 3.17 20.17 -4.59
CA GLU A 56 4.20 21.12 -4.20
C GLU A 56 5.30 20.46 -3.36
N GLU A 57 4.96 19.49 -2.51
CA GLU A 57 5.91 18.77 -1.67
C GLU A 57 6.92 17.97 -2.50
N VAL A 58 6.46 17.22 -3.49
CA VAL A 58 7.33 16.45 -4.38
C VAL A 58 8.16 17.38 -5.26
N ALA A 59 7.59 18.49 -5.73
CA ALA A 59 8.32 19.48 -6.53
C ALA A 59 9.47 20.10 -5.72
N GLU A 60 9.22 20.54 -4.49
CA GLU A 60 10.23 21.09 -3.57
C GLU A 60 11.30 20.03 -3.21
N PHE A 61 10.90 18.79 -3.00
CA PHE A 61 11.86 17.69 -2.78
C PHE A 61 12.82 17.54 -3.95
N LEU A 62 12.32 17.56 -5.19
CA LEU A 62 13.12 17.39 -6.40
C LEU A 62 14.13 18.52 -6.63
N GLU A 63 13.82 19.75 -6.21
CA GLU A 63 14.76 20.88 -6.31
C GLU A 63 16.03 20.65 -5.47
N ASN A 64 15.93 19.87 -4.40
CA ASN A 64 17.01 19.62 -3.46
C ASN A 64 17.60 18.20 -3.61
N ASP A 65 16.96 17.33 -4.40
CA ASP A 65 17.38 15.95 -4.56
C ASP A 65 18.47 15.80 -5.63
N ARG A 66 19.56 15.12 -5.25
CA ARG A 66 20.71 14.87 -6.15
C ARG A 66 20.39 13.89 -7.29
N HIS A 67 19.36 13.06 -7.14
CA HIS A 67 19.00 12.04 -8.13
C HIS A 67 18.03 12.57 -9.18
N GLY A 68 17.25 13.63 -8.85
CA GLY A 68 16.23 14.19 -9.72
C GLY A 68 15.09 13.19 -10.05
N ASP A 69 14.90 12.18 -9.20
CA ASP A 69 13.90 11.11 -9.37
C ASP A 69 13.24 10.78 -8.02
N PRO A 70 11.99 11.14 -7.79
CA PRO A 70 11.34 10.92 -6.50
C PRO A 70 11.16 9.42 -6.20
N PHE A 71 11.18 8.57 -7.23
CA PHE A 71 10.96 7.12 -7.11
C PHE A 71 12.27 6.33 -7.22
N GLY A 72 13.42 6.98 -7.22
CA GLY A 72 14.73 6.34 -7.38
C GLY A 72 15.81 6.90 -6.48
N PHE A 73 16.63 6.04 -5.91
CA PHE A 73 17.85 6.36 -5.16
C PHE A 73 18.87 5.22 -5.31
N ASP A 74 20.10 5.42 -4.83
CA ASP A 74 21.22 4.50 -5.11
C ASP A 74 20.93 3.01 -4.84
N MET A 75 20.15 2.71 -3.80
CA MET A 75 19.83 1.33 -3.43
C MET A 75 18.51 0.81 -4.02
N MET A 76 17.80 1.61 -4.84
CA MET A 76 16.56 1.20 -5.49
C MET A 76 16.85 0.37 -6.74
N ARG A 77 16.16 -0.76 -6.86
CA ARG A 77 16.23 -1.68 -8.00
C ARG A 77 14.83 -2.03 -8.50
N TYR A 78 14.66 -2.03 -9.81
CA TYR A 78 13.40 -2.41 -10.46
C TYR A 78 13.55 -3.77 -11.13
N THR A 79 12.91 -4.80 -10.57
CA THR A 79 12.98 -6.19 -11.02
C THR A 79 11.96 -6.47 -12.11
N ARG A 80 12.41 -6.70 -13.34
CA ARG A 80 11.54 -6.83 -14.52
C ARG A 80 11.14 -8.27 -14.81
N THR A 81 12.09 -9.19 -14.74
CA THR A 81 11.90 -10.58 -15.16
C THR A 81 11.46 -11.50 -14.03
N ALA A 82 10.85 -12.63 -14.37
CA ALA A 82 10.54 -13.67 -13.40
C ALA A 82 11.80 -14.39 -12.86
N HIS A 83 12.90 -14.36 -13.62
CA HIS A 83 14.19 -14.91 -13.19
C HIS A 83 14.77 -14.07 -12.05
N GLU A 84 14.91 -12.76 -12.25
CA GLU A 84 15.34 -11.82 -11.21
C GLU A 84 14.48 -11.93 -9.94
N SER A 85 13.16 -12.04 -10.10
CA SER A 85 12.22 -12.24 -9.00
C SER A 85 12.51 -13.49 -8.17
N LYS A 86 12.85 -14.61 -8.85
CA LYS A 86 13.19 -15.86 -8.16
C LYS A 86 14.50 -15.73 -7.39
N GLU A 87 15.47 -14.99 -7.90
CA GLU A 87 16.74 -14.74 -7.22
C GLU A 87 16.55 -13.99 -5.90
N LEU A 88 15.55 -13.06 -5.83
CA LEU A 88 15.22 -12.37 -4.58
C LEU A 88 14.77 -13.30 -3.45
N ASN A 89 14.23 -14.48 -3.77
CA ASN A 89 13.91 -15.48 -2.74
C ASN A 89 15.12 -16.18 -2.15
N LEU A 90 16.28 -16.07 -2.80
CA LEU A 90 17.54 -16.67 -2.36
C LEU A 90 18.39 -15.68 -1.52
N LEU A 91 17.99 -14.41 -1.45
CA LEU A 91 18.69 -13.41 -0.67
C LEU A 91 18.68 -13.78 0.82
N ARG A 92 19.87 -13.73 1.43
CA ARG A 92 20.07 -13.96 2.86
C ARG A 92 20.30 -12.65 3.63
N ASP A 93 20.78 -11.63 2.93
CA ASP A 93 21.02 -10.31 3.50
C ASP A 93 19.71 -9.52 3.62
N PRO A 94 19.64 -8.54 4.53
CA PRO A 94 18.49 -7.68 4.67
C PRO A 94 18.15 -6.96 3.36
N ALA A 95 16.87 -6.96 3.01
CA ALA A 95 16.36 -6.27 1.83
C ALA A 95 14.88 -5.91 2.01
N VAL A 96 14.44 -4.89 1.30
CA VAL A 96 13.02 -4.51 1.17
C VAL A 96 12.53 -4.97 -0.21
N ILE A 97 11.44 -5.73 -0.24
CA ILE A 97 10.80 -6.17 -1.49
C ILE A 97 9.37 -5.64 -1.50
N ILE A 98 9.10 -4.72 -2.42
CA ILE A 98 7.78 -4.14 -2.68
C ILE A 98 7.20 -4.84 -3.91
N SER A 99 6.10 -5.56 -3.74
CA SER A 99 5.56 -6.41 -4.79
C SER A 99 4.02 -6.39 -4.83
N ALA A 100 3.44 -6.41 -6.02
CA ALA A 100 2.00 -6.53 -6.20
C ALA A 100 1.54 -8.01 -5.98
N SER A 101 0.34 -8.25 -5.47
CA SER A 101 -0.79 -7.35 -5.21
C SER A 101 -0.85 -6.87 -3.76
N GLY A 102 -1.56 -5.75 -3.54
CA GLY A 102 -1.66 -5.11 -2.22
C GLY A 102 -2.45 -5.89 -1.17
N MET A 103 -3.32 -6.83 -1.58
CA MET A 103 -4.08 -7.73 -0.69
C MET A 103 -3.48 -9.13 -0.61
N ALA A 104 -2.32 -9.33 -1.21
CA ALA A 104 -1.59 -10.60 -1.26
C ALA A 104 -2.39 -11.78 -1.87
N GLU A 105 -3.32 -11.50 -2.81
CA GLU A 105 -4.15 -12.54 -3.44
C GLU A 105 -3.58 -13.04 -4.78
N ALA A 106 -2.69 -12.27 -5.40
CA ALA A 106 -2.12 -12.59 -6.70
C ALA A 106 -0.70 -12.01 -6.85
N GLY A 107 -0.04 -12.34 -7.94
CA GLY A 107 1.24 -11.75 -8.31
C GLY A 107 2.44 -12.35 -7.60
N ARG A 108 3.58 -11.67 -7.77
CA ARG A 108 4.88 -12.16 -7.29
C ARG A 108 4.98 -12.16 -5.76
N ILE A 109 4.23 -11.30 -5.08
CA ILE A 109 4.22 -11.27 -3.60
C ILE A 109 3.89 -12.63 -2.99
N LEU A 110 2.99 -13.41 -3.60
CA LEU A 110 2.65 -14.74 -3.11
C LEU A 110 3.86 -15.69 -3.10
N HIS A 111 4.74 -15.60 -4.10
CA HIS A 111 5.96 -16.40 -4.14
C HIS A 111 6.91 -15.98 -3.03
N HIS A 112 7.07 -14.69 -2.77
CA HIS A 112 7.89 -14.20 -1.67
C HIS A 112 7.33 -14.59 -0.31
N LEU A 113 6.02 -14.51 -0.12
CA LEU A 113 5.38 -14.96 1.11
C LEU A 113 5.57 -16.47 1.31
N LYS A 114 5.33 -17.29 0.28
CA LYS A 114 5.55 -18.73 0.32
C LYS A 114 6.95 -19.09 0.86
N HIS A 115 7.99 -18.36 0.43
CA HIS A 115 9.36 -18.66 0.81
C HIS A 115 9.80 -18.08 2.16
N ASN A 116 9.08 -17.09 2.68
CA ASN A 116 9.57 -16.31 3.81
C ASN A 116 8.60 -16.24 5.01
N ILE A 117 7.34 -16.67 4.86
CA ILE A 117 6.32 -16.51 5.91
C ILE A 117 6.61 -17.30 7.18
N GLU A 118 7.35 -18.40 7.07
CA GLU A 118 7.75 -19.24 8.21
C GLU A 118 9.11 -18.83 8.83
N ASP A 119 9.78 -17.81 8.27
CA ASP A 119 11.04 -17.28 8.81
C ASP A 119 10.74 -16.12 9.79
N PRO A 120 11.03 -16.27 11.09
CA PRO A 120 10.77 -15.24 12.09
C PRO A 120 11.63 -13.98 11.93
N ARG A 121 12.67 -13.99 11.08
CA ARG A 121 13.45 -12.80 10.72
C ARG A 121 12.78 -11.95 9.65
N THR A 122 11.70 -12.45 9.04
CA THR A 122 10.94 -11.73 8.04
C THR A 122 9.89 -10.86 8.71
N THR A 123 9.80 -9.61 8.26
CA THR A 123 8.66 -8.73 8.54
C THR A 123 7.84 -8.59 7.27
N ILE A 124 6.52 -8.73 7.38
CA ILE A 124 5.53 -8.45 6.35
C ILE A 124 4.88 -7.12 6.71
N LEU A 125 5.07 -6.08 5.89
CA LEU A 125 4.51 -4.76 6.13
C LEU A 125 3.26 -4.55 5.29
N ILE A 126 2.12 -4.46 5.92
CA ILE A 126 0.84 -4.14 5.28
C ILE A 126 0.64 -2.63 5.28
N VAL A 127 0.46 -2.05 4.09
CA VAL A 127 0.40 -0.60 3.88
C VAL A 127 -0.99 -0.13 3.45
N GLY A 128 -2.02 -0.57 4.16
CA GLY A 128 -3.39 -0.14 3.95
C GLY A 128 -4.41 -1.23 4.20
N TRP A 129 -5.66 -0.86 4.03
CA TRP A 129 -6.80 -1.73 4.30
C TRP A 129 -6.76 -3.04 3.51
N GLN A 130 -7.19 -4.11 4.15
CA GLN A 130 -7.28 -5.46 3.59
C GLN A 130 -8.74 -5.92 3.59
N ALA A 131 -9.24 -6.33 2.43
CA ALA A 131 -10.60 -6.81 2.29
C ALA A 131 -10.83 -8.12 3.09
N PRO A 132 -12.02 -8.34 3.61
CA PRO A 132 -12.41 -9.63 4.18
C PRO A 132 -12.06 -10.78 3.23
N ASP A 133 -11.75 -11.94 3.80
CA ASP A 133 -11.41 -13.19 3.11
C ASP A 133 -10.12 -13.18 2.30
N THR A 134 -9.36 -12.06 2.24
CA THR A 134 -8.05 -12.02 1.56
C THR A 134 -6.92 -12.58 2.42
N LEU A 135 -5.83 -13.01 1.80
CA LEU A 135 -4.62 -13.43 2.52
C LEU A 135 -4.06 -12.26 3.34
N GLY A 136 -4.02 -11.05 2.79
CA GLY A 136 -3.56 -9.86 3.52
C GLY A 136 -4.38 -9.62 4.80
N ARG A 137 -5.70 -9.82 4.76
CA ARG A 137 -6.56 -9.72 5.94
C ARG A 137 -6.22 -10.77 6.99
N ARG A 138 -6.03 -12.02 6.60
CA ARG A 138 -5.64 -13.11 7.51
C ARG A 138 -4.30 -12.84 8.19
N LEU A 139 -3.35 -12.26 7.46
CA LEU A 139 -2.07 -11.83 8.02
C LEU A 139 -2.25 -10.75 9.09
N VAL A 140 -3.05 -9.72 8.81
CA VAL A 140 -3.35 -8.62 9.76
C VAL A 140 -4.07 -9.15 11.01
N GLU A 141 -4.95 -10.12 10.86
CA GLU A 141 -5.68 -10.76 11.97
C GLU A 141 -4.78 -11.72 12.79
N GLY A 142 -3.55 -11.97 12.36
CA GLY A 142 -2.61 -12.82 13.07
C GLY A 142 -3.01 -14.30 13.10
N GLN A 143 -3.67 -14.79 12.03
CA GLN A 143 -3.98 -16.21 11.92
C GLN A 143 -2.71 -17.04 12.00
N SER A 144 -2.68 -18.06 12.86
CA SER A 144 -1.47 -18.89 13.08
C SER A 144 -1.05 -19.66 11.83
N THR A 145 -1.99 -19.94 10.92
CA THR A 145 -1.72 -20.59 9.64
C THR A 145 -2.51 -19.92 8.51
N VAL A 146 -1.92 -19.86 7.33
CA VAL A 146 -2.55 -19.32 6.12
C VAL A 146 -2.33 -20.23 4.92
N LYS A 147 -3.17 -20.12 3.91
CA LYS A 147 -3.01 -20.87 2.65
C LYS A 147 -2.39 -19.99 1.57
N ILE A 148 -1.34 -20.49 0.91
CA ILE A 148 -0.70 -19.87 -0.26
C ILE A 148 -0.61 -20.94 -1.36
N PHE A 149 -1.16 -20.68 -2.53
CA PHE A 149 -1.27 -21.66 -3.63
C PHE A 149 -1.89 -23.01 -3.21
N GLY A 150 -2.84 -22.98 -2.27
CA GLY A 150 -3.52 -24.18 -1.76
C GLY A 150 -2.77 -24.94 -0.66
N GLU A 151 -1.49 -24.66 -0.44
CA GLU A 151 -0.68 -25.24 0.63
C GLU A 151 -0.78 -24.42 1.93
N THR A 152 -0.74 -25.09 3.08
CA THR A 152 -0.82 -24.42 4.40
C THR A 152 0.59 -24.11 4.92
N TYR A 153 0.77 -22.89 5.40
CA TYR A 153 2.01 -22.37 5.99
C TYR A 153 1.74 -21.80 7.38
N ASN A 154 2.70 -21.96 8.30
CA ASN A 154 2.65 -21.32 9.62
C ASN A 154 3.07 -19.86 9.51
N LEU A 155 2.32 -18.94 10.06
CA LEU A 155 2.71 -17.55 10.16
C LEU A 155 3.69 -17.37 11.32
N ARG A 156 4.97 -17.28 11.02
CA ARG A 156 6.05 -17.01 11.98
C ARG A 156 6.71 -15.65 11.73
N ALA A 157 6.55 -15.11 10.52
CA ALA A 157 6.99 -13.76 10.20
C ALA A 157 6.23 -12.73 11.06
N GLU A 158 6.91 -11.65 11.41
CA GLU A 158 6.26 -10.49 12.01
C GLU A 158 5.33 -9.83 11.00
N VAL A 159 4.14 -9.41 11.44
CA VAL A 159 3.21 -8.60 10.62
C VAL A 159 3.09 -7.22 11.22
N ALA A 160 3.54 -6.22 10.48
CA ALA A 160 3.40 -4.81 10.82
C ALA A 160 2.37 -4.14 9.91
N VAL A 161 1.65 -3.14 10.43
CA VAL A 161 0.61 -2.42 9.67
C VAL A 161 0.85 -0.92 9.76
N ILE A 162 0.85 -0.26 8.59
CA ILE A 162 0.87 1.20 8.49
C ILE A 162 -0.36 1.64 7.69
N ASN A 163 -1.22 2.46 8.28
CA ASN A 163 -2.46 2.95 7.66
C ASN A 163 -2.30 4.27 6.90
N GLY A 164 -1.18 4.97 7.02
CA GLY A 164 -0.94 6.30 6.45
C GLY A 164 -0.82 6.37 4.92
N PHE A 165 -0.82 5.24 4.21
CA PHE A 165 -0.74 5.20 2.75
C PHE A 165 -2.11 5.05 2.06
N SER A 166 -3.21 5.31 2.77
CA SER A 166 -4.53 5.29 2.14
C SER A 166 -4.78 6.59 1.39
N ALA A 167 -5.22 6.48 0.13
CA ALA A 167 -5.72 7.60 -0.67
C ALA A 167 -7.25 7.73 -0.60
N HIS A 168 -7.91 6.90 0.21
CA HIS A 168 -9.35 7.00 0.43
C HIS A 168 -9.63 8.02 1.53
N ALA A 169 -10.63 8.85 1.30
CA ALA A 169 -11.15 9.75 2.32
C ALA A 169 -11.61 8.95 3.55
N ASP A 170 -11.28 9.45 4.72
CA ASP A 170 -11.75 8.90 5.97
C ASP A 170 -13.18 9.40 6.31
N ARG A 171 -13.74 8.95 7.44
CA ARG A 171 -15.09 9.35 7.83
C ARG A 171 -15.23 10.87 8.07
N PRO A 172 -14.32 11.56 8.76
CA PRO A 172 -14.32 13.02 8.88
C PRO A 172 -14.35 13.73 7.53
N GLU A 173 -13.47 13.37 6.61
CA GLU A 173 -13.38 13.96 5.26
C GLU A 173 -14.65 13.71 4.44
N LEU A 174 -15.22 12.49 4.51
CA LEU A 174 -16.49 12.18 3.83
C LEU A 174 -17.65 12.99 4.40
N LEU A 175 -17.69 13.20 5.72
CA LEU A 175 -18.71 14.06 6.34
C LEU A 175 -18.53 15.52 5.95
N GLU A 176 -17.31 16.03 5.98
CA GLU A 176 -17.00 17.39 5.55
C GLU A 176 -17.41 17.62 4.10
N TRP A 177 -17.00 16.71 3.19
CA TRP A 177 -17.42 16.77 1.79
C TRP A 177 -18.93 16.79 1.61
N ALA A 178 -19.66 15.96 2.36
CA ALA A 178 -21.13 15.94 2.31
C ALA A 178 -21.74 17.25 2.83
N GLY A 179 -21.08 17.94 3.75
CA GLY A 179 -21.50 19.24 4.30
C GLY A 179 -21.52 20.38 3.28
N TYR A 180 -20.78 20.25 2.18
CA TYR A 180 -20.79 21.24 1.08
C TYR A 180 -21.97 21.09 0.10
N MET A 181 -22.82 20.05 0.27
CA MET A 181 -23.96 19.83 -0.61
C MET A 181 -25.10 20.81 -0.29
N ASP A 182 -25.37 21.76 -1.20
CA ASP A 182 -26.46 22.71 -1.12
C ASP A 182 -27.14 22.83 -2.50
N PRO A 183 -28.44 22.49 -2.66
CA PRO A 183 -29.31 21.90 -1.65
C PRO A 183 -28.91 20.48 -1.28
N GLN A 184 -29.33 20.05 -0.09
CA GLN A 184 -29.12 18.66 0.34
C GLN A 184 -29.81 17.67 -0.62
N PRO A 185 -29.21 16.51 -0.89
CA PRO A 185 -29.81 15.51 -1.75
C PRO A 185 -31.09 14.92 -1.13
N SER A 186 -32.10 14.69 -1.97
CA SER A 186 -33.34 14.05 -1.54
C SER A 186 -33.17 12.60 -1.16
N HIS A 187 -32.21 11.92 -1.78
CA HIS A 187 -31.85 10.51 -1.52
C HIS A 187 -30.33 10.38 -1.50
N THR A 188 -29.81 9.60 -0.56
CA THR A 188 -28.38 9.30 -0.43
C THR A 188 -28.17 7.80 -0.32
N PHE A 189 -27.33 7.23 -1.19
CA PHE A 189 -26.99 5.82 -1.18
C PHE A 189 -25.54 5.65 -0.78
N ILE A 190 -25.28 4.85 0.27
CA ILE A 190 -23.95 4.50 0.70
C ILE A 190 -23.61 3.14 0.13
N VAL A 191 -22.60 3.12 -0.74
CA VAL A 191 -22.15 1.91 -1.43
C VAL A 191 -20.66 1.70 -1.22
N HIS A 192 -20.19 0.47 -1.42
CA HIS A 192 -18.78 0.15 -1.38
C HIS A 192 -18.11 0.40 -0.01
N GLY A 193 -18.55 -0.33 1.00
CA GLY A 193 -17.96 -0.29 2.34
C GLY A 193 -18.31 -1.55 3.12
N GLU A 194 -17.56 -1.81 4.19
CA GLU A 194 -18.00 -2.82 5.17
C GLU A 194 -19.28 -2.34 5.86
N GLU A 195 -20.21 -3.25 6.09
CA GLU A 195 -21.55 -2.96 6.64
C GLU A 195 -21.49 -2.02 7.85
N LYS A 196 -20.64 -2.32 8.83
CA LYS A 196 -20.47 -1.49 10.04
C LYS A 196 -20.02 -0.06 9.73
N ALA A 197 -19.10 0.11 8.77
CA ALA A 197 -18.58 1.42 8.36
C ALA A 197 -19.64 2.21 7.60
N SER A 198 -20.40 1.55 6.72
CA SER A 198 -21.50 2.15 5.96
C SER A 198 -22.61 2.67 6.86
N PHE A 199 -23.03 1.88 7.84
CA PHE A 199 -24.02 2.34 8.84
C PHE A 199 -23.50 3.48 9.71
N ALA A 200 -22.22 3.47 10.10
CA ALA A 200 -21.63 4.56 10.87
C ALA A 200 -21.57 5.86 10.07
N LEU A 201 -21.32 5.80 8.77
CA LEU A 201 -21.36 6.98 7.88
C LEU A 201 -22.80 7.48 7.73
N ALA A 202 -23.77 6.59 7.49
CA ALA A 202 -25.20 6.93 7.41
C ALA A 202 -25.68 7.68 8.65
N ASP A 203 -25.34 7.17 9.82
CA ASP A 203 -25.65 7.81 11.10
C ASP A 203 -24.99 9.20 11.23
N GLY A 204 -23.74 9.32 10.78
CA GLY A 204 -23.02 10.60 10.76
C GLY A 204 -23.75 11.65 9.90
N LEU A 205 -24.12 11.28 8.66
CA LEU A 205 -24.84 12.16 7.74
C LEU A 205 -26.19 12.64 8.32
N ARG A 206 -26.96 11.71 8.90
CA ARG A 206 -28.23 12.04 9.53
C ARG A 206 -28.08 12.99 10.72
N ARG A 207 -27.12 12.70 11.62
CA ARG A 207 -26.94 13.47 12.87
C ARG A 207 -26.26 14.81 12.65
N THR A 208 -25.29 14.89 11.75
CA THR A 208 -24.50 16.12 11.57
C THR A 208 -25.17 17.10 10.61
N TYR A 209 -25.77 16.60 9.53
CA TYR A 209 -26.31 17.42 8.46
C TYR A 209 -27.82 17.26 8.23
N GLY A 210 -28.47 16.35 8.94
CA GLY A 210 -29.94 16.16 8.83
C GLY A 210 -30.38 15.51 7.52
N PHE A 211 -29.52 14.69 6.88
CA PHE A 211 -29.93 13.95 5.68
C PHE A 211 -31.06 13.00 6.02
N ASN A 212 -32.20 13.15 5.34
CA ASN A 212 -33.44 12.45 5.71
C ASN A 212 -33.54 11.04 5.15
N ASP A 213 -33.12 10.82 3.92
CA ASP A 213 -33.21 9.53 3.23
C ASP A 213 -31.81 9.01 2.87
N VAL A 214 -31.22 8.26 3.80
CA VAL A 214 -29.90 7.64 3.63
C VAL A 214 -30.07 6.12 3.67
N VAL A 215 -29.76 5.46 2.57
CA VAL A 215 -29.84 4.00 2.39
C VAL A 215 -28.44 3.41 2.36
N VAL A 216 -28.25 2.27 3.05
CA VAL A 216 -27.00 1.48 3.06
C VAL A 216 -27.23 0.18 2.31
#